data_80a3f0bb38684765f31c0c61b8c5350d
#
_entry.id   80a3f0bb38684765f31c0c61b8c5350d
#
_cell.length_a   1.000
_cell.length_b   1.000
_cell.length_c   1.000
_cell.angle_alpha   90.00
_cell.angle_beta   90.00
_cell.angle_gamma   90.00
#
_symmetry.space_group_name_H-M   'P 1'
#
loop_
_entity.id
_entity.type
_entity.pdbx_description
1 polymer ?
#
loop_
_entity_poly.entity_id
_entity_poly.type
_entity_poly.pdbx_seq_one_letter_code
_entity_poly.pdbx_strand_id
1 'polypeptide(L)'
;MMKAAAEKFSMHYSQLRLQEDRLYTDEQVASLPFISIGHPHHKEWMVRKRSAMSLTAYIHQRTATPHILEVGCGNGWLSRQLAYVPGSRVTGIDINGPELDQATRVFGHTENLEFLEVPLEDELLADRKFDFIVFAATIQYFPSLKKIISCALEHLTLLGEIIITDSRFYPRREVAAARQRSLEYFTSIGMPEMAAHYFHHSTDQLDGFQYRILNEPGSIKNKLALIRDPFHRIIIKNPYR
;
A
#
# COMPACT_ATOMS: atom_id res chain seq x y z
N MET A 1 16.84 13.87 -12.79
CA MET A 1 15.96 12.98 -13.58
C MET A 1 14.89 12.28 -12.70
N MET A 2 15.23 11.73 -11.54
CA MET A 2 14.24 11.04 -10.66
C MET A 2 13.15 11.97 -10.14
N LYS A 3 13.46 13.18 -9.67
CA LYS A 3 12.47 14.15 -9.17
C LYS A 3 11.41 14.52 -10.22
N ALA A 4 11.82 14.83 -11.45
CA ALA A 4 10.89 15.16 -12.54
C ALA A 4 9.97 13.97 -12.93
N ALA A 5 10.45 12.73 -12.81
CA ALA A 5 9.62 11.54 -13.04
C ALA A 5 8.61 11.34 -11.91
N ALA A 6 8.99 11.58 -10.65
CA ALA A 6 8.10 11.54 -9.50
C ALA A 6 7.01 12.64 -9.57
N GLU A 7 7.38 13.87 -9.92
CA GLU A 7 6.43 14.97 -10.12
C GLU A 7 5.41 14.66 -11.23
N LYS A 8 5.88 14.10 -12.35
CA LYS A 8 4.99 13.67 -13.45
C LYS A 8 4.03 12.57 -13.03
N PHE A 9 4.52 11.56 -12.28
CA PHE A 9 3.68 10.50 -11.72
C PHE A 9 2.64 11.09 -10.75
N SER A 10 3.05 11.92 -9.80
CA SER A 10 2.16 12.56 -8.81
C SER A 10 1.05 13.36 -9.49
N MET A 11 1.37 14.10 -10.57
CA MET A 11 0.36 14.84 -11.35
C MET A 11 -0.66 13.89 -12.01
N HIS A 12 -0.20 12.86 -12.71
CA HIS A 12 -1.10 11.89 -13.35
C HIS A 12 -1.93 11.12 -12.31
N TYR A 13 -1.33 10.75 -11.18
CA TYR A 13 -2.03 10.06 -10.10
C TYR A 13 -3.13 10.93 -9.49
N SER A 14 -2.85 12.21 -9.22
CA SER A 14 -3.87 13.15 -8.70
C SER A 14 -5.02 13.36 -9.69
N GLN A 15 -4.73 13.42 -10.99
CA GLN A 15 -5.76 13.47 -12.04
C GLN A 15 -6.60 12.18 -12.07
N LEU A 16 -5.96 11.00 -11.95
CA LEU A 16 -6.67 9.73 -11.85
C LEU A 16 -7.62 9.71 -10.66
N ARG A 17 -7.17 10.15 -9.48
CA ARG A 17 -8.01 10.21 -8.27
C ARG A 17 -9.24 11.10 -8.49
N LEU A 18 -9.08 12.21 -9.20
CA LEU A 18 -10.19 13.10 -9.58
C LEU A 18 -11.16 12.39 -10.53
N GLN A 19 -10.68 11.75 -11.60
CA GLN A 19 -11.50 11.04 -12.58
C GLN A 19 -12.27 9.85 -11.99
N GLU A 20 -11.70 9.21 -10.96
CA GLU A 20 -12.33 8.10 -10.25
C GLU A 20 -13.24 8.54 -9.09
N ASP A 21 -13.45 9.87 -8.90
CA ASP A 21 -14.21 10.42 -7.76
C ASP A 21 -13.65 9.97 -6.39
N ARG A 22 -12.30 10.00 -6.26
CA ARG A 22 -11.54 9.51 -5.10
C ARG A 22 -10.79 10.62 -4.37
N LEU A 23 -11.09 11.88 -4.65
CA LEU A 23 -10.64 13.01 -3.84
C LEU A 23 -11.61 13.18 -2.68
N TYR A 24 -11.14 12.87 -1.49
CA TYR A 24 -11.93 12.95 -0.26
C TYR A 24 -11.68 14.27 0.46
N THR A 25 -12.70 14.81 1.13
CA THR A 25 -12.51 15.95 2.04
C THR A 25 -11.75 15.50 3.31
N ASP A 26 -11.24 16.46 4.08
CA ASP A 26 -10.52 16.17 5.32
C ASP A 26 -11.43 15.40 6.32
N GLU A 27 -12.73 15.72 6.38
CA GLU A 27 -13.71 15.02 7.21
C GLU A 27 -13.95 13.59 6.73
N GLN A 28 -13.99 13.38 5.40
CA GLN A 28 -14.09 12.03 4.83
C GLN A 28 -12.85 11.21 5.14
N VAL A 29 -11.65 11.80 4.95
CA VAL A 29 -10.38 11.12 5.27
C VAL A 29 -10.30 10.76 6.75
N ALA A 30 -10.70 11.68 7.65
CA ALA A 30 -10.73 11.43 9.09
C ALA A 30 -11.64 10.25 9.48
N SER A 31 -12.69 9.99 8.69
CA SER A 31 -13.65 8.91 8.93
C SER A 31 -13.22 7.56 8.35
N LEU A 32 -12.25 7.52 7.42
CA LEU A 32 -11.83 6.27 6.78
C LEU A 32 -11.30 5.24 7.80
N PRO A 33 -11.59 3.97 7.61
CA PRO A 33 -12.30 3.30 6.50
C PRO A 33 -13.83 3.22 6.70
N PHE A 34 -14.42 4.05 7.56
CA PHE A 34 -15.85 4.01 7.89
C PHE A 34 -16.61 5.01 7.01
N ILE A 35 -17.12 4.56 5.89
CA ILE A 35 -17.93 5.36 4.96
C ILE A 35 -19.38 4.89 4.91
N SER A 36 -20.29 5.79 4.49
CA SER A 36 -21.72 5.48 4.41
C SER A 36 -22.04 4.41 3.38
N ILE A 37 -23.14 3.68 3.58
CA ILE A 37 -23.62 2.63 2.66
C ILE A 37 -23.93 3.21 1.25
N GLY A 38 -24.37 4.46 1.18
CA GLY A 38 -24.67 5.14 -0.09
C GLY A 38 -23.46 5.65 -0.87
N HIS A 39 -22.26 5.54 -0.31
CA HIS A 39 -21.05 6.04 -0.99
C HIS A 39 -20.70 5.17 -2.21
N PRO A 40 -20.32 5.74 -3.38
CA PRO A 40 -20.00 4.98 -4.59
C PRO A 40 -18.97 3.87 -4.36
N HIS A 41 -17.95 4.14 -3.53
CA HIS A 41 -16.86 3.21 -3.21
C HIS A 41 -17.10 2.39 -1.94
N HIS A 42 -18.34 2.31 -1.42
CA HIS A 42 -18.64 1.58 -0.16
C HIS A 42 -18.10 0.15 -0.16
N LYS A 43 -18.35 -0.62 -1.23
CA LYS A 43 -17.90 -2.02 -1.33
C LYS A 43 -16.39 -2.16 -1.25
N GLU A 44 -15.65 -1.26 -1.88
CA GLU A 44 -14.19 -1.24 -1.81
C GLU A 44 -13.71 -0.94 -0.38
N TRP A 45 -14.28 0.08 0.27
CA TRP A 45 -13.92 0.44 1.63
C TRP A 45 -14.27 -0.65 2.64
N MET A 46 -15.29 -1.47 2.39
CA MET A 46 -15.55 -2.67 3.19
C MET A 46 -14.39 -3.68 3.10
N VAL A 47 -13.83 -3.89 1.91
CA VAL A 47 -12.65 -4.75 1.72
C VAL A 47 -11.42 -4.14 2.41
N ARG A 48 -11.15 -2.84 2.19
CA ARG A 48 -10.02 -2.13 2.80
C ARG A 48 -10.10 -2.11 4.32
N LYS A 49 -11.28 -1.86 4.90
CA LYS A 49 -11.53 -1.95 6.34
C LYS A 49 -11.16 -3.32 6.90
N ARG A 50 -11.63 -4.38 6.26
CA ARG A 50 -11.30 -5.75 6.68
C ARG A 50 -9.81 -6.05 6.57
N SER A 51 -9.17 -5.59 5.49
CA SER A 51 -7.73 -5.71 5.28
C SER A 51 -6.96 -5.02 6.40
N ALA A 52 -7.29 -3.76 6.72
CA ALA A 52 -6.66 -2.99 7.79
C ALA A 52 -6.83 -3.66 9.16
N MET A 53 -8.06 -4.10 9.52
CA MET A 53 -8.32 -4.81 10.78
C MET A 53 -7.48 -6.10 10.91
N SER A 54 -7.37 -6.86 9.82
CA SER A 54 -6.57 -8.08 9.83
C SER A 54 -5.06 -7.79 9.87
N LEU A 55 -4.61 -6.68 9.25
CA LEU A 55 -3.22 -6.23 9.29
C LEU A 55 -2.83 -5.75 10.69
N THR A 56 -3.63 -4.90 11.31
CA THR A 56 -3.38 -4.38 12.67
C THR A 56 -3.37 -5.51 13.71
N ALA A 57 -4.31 -6.45 13.61
CA ALA A 57 -4.34 -7.64 14.46
C ALA A 57 -3.10 -8.52 14.27
N TYR A 58 -2.64 -8.69 13.03
CA TYR A 58 -1.42 -9.44 12.71
C TYR A 58 -0.18 -8.80 13.35
N ILE A 59 -0.03 -7.49 13.22
CA ILE A 59 1.11 -6.75 13.78
C ILE A 59 1.10 -6.81 15.31
N HIS A 60 -0.05 -6.55 15.93
CA HIS A 60 -0.20 -6.56 17.39
C HIS A 60 0.19 -7.89 18.02
N GLN A 61 -0.03 -9.01 17.34
CA GLN A 61 0.34 -10.35 17.83
C GLN A 61 1.84 -10.65 17.74
N ARG A 62 2.66 -9.79 17.11
CA ARG A 62 4.09 -10.05 16.82
C ARG A 62 5.04 -9.35 17.77
N THR A 63 4.74 -8.12 18.15
CA THR A 63 5.57 -7.33 19.06
C THR A 63 4.71 -6.32 19.83
N ALA A 64 5.15 -5.98 21.04
CA ALA A 64 4.44 -5.03 21.90
C ALA A 64 4.69 -3.56 21.48
N THR A 65 5.79 -3.28 20.79
CA THR A 65 6.21 -1.93 20.43
C THR A 65 6.65 -1.87 18.95
N PRO A 66 5.72 -2.09 17.99
CA PRO A 66 6.09 -2.17 16.57
C PRO A 66 6.51 -0.81 16.01
N HIS A 67 7.66 -0.77 15.34
CA HIS A 67 8.04 0.31 14.46
C HIS A 67 7.59 -0.05 13.03
N ILE A 68 6.71 0.77 12.45
CA ILE A 68 6.02 0.47 11.19
C ILE A 68 6.32 1.56 10.17
N LEU A 69 6.73 1.17 8.96
CA LEU A 69 6.80 2.03 7.80
C LEU A 69 5.67 1.67 6.83
N GLU A 70 4.85 2.63 6.45
CA GLU A 70 3.91 2.49 5.34
C GLU A 70 4.48 3.20 4.11
N VAL A 71 4.70 2.45 3.02
CA VAL A 71 5.22 2.96 1.75
C VAL A 71 4.08 3.24 0.77
N GLY A 72 3.95 4.49 0.34
CA GLY A 72 2.84 4.96 -0.45
C GLY A 72 1.58 5.16 0.42
N CYS A 73 1.71 5.93 1.50
CA CYS A 73 0.65 6.11 2.51
C CYS A 73 -0.50 7.01 2.02
N GLY A 74 -0.31 7.76 0.93
CA GLY A 74 -1.29 8.68 0.38
C GLY A 74 -1.84 9.65 1.44
N ASN A 75 -3.16 9.72 1.57
CA ASN A 75 -3.82 10.58 2.58
C ASN A 75 -3.75 10.06 4.03
N GLY A 76 -2.92 9.06 4.32
CA GLY A 76 -2.57 8.63 5.66
C GLY A 76 -3.63 7.83 6.42
N TRP A 77 -4.76 7.47 5.80
CA TRP A 77 -5.85 6.78 6.50
C TRP A 77 -5.41 5.44 7.14
N LEU A 78 -4.56 4.65 6.42
CA LEU A 78 -4.09 3.38 6.95
C LEU A 78 -2.96 3.58 7.96
N SER A 79 -2.05 4.54 7.75
CA SER A 79 -1.07 4.95 8.76
C SER A 79 -1.74 5.29 10.09
N ARG A 80 -2.87 5.99 10.04
CA ARG A 80 -3.69 6.26 11.24
C ARG A 80 -4.25 5.01 11.88
N GLN A 81 -4.71 4.01 11.10
CA GLN A 81 -5.15 2.73 11.64
C GLN A 81 -3.99 1.94 12.28
N LEU A 82 -2.81 1.99 11.68
CA LEU A 82 -1.59 1.37 12.22
C LEU A 82 -1.14 2.05 13.53
N ALA A 83 -1.33 3.37 13.66
CA ALA A 83 -1.02 4.11 14.87
C ALA A 83 -1.93 3.76 16.07
N TYR A 84 -3.09 3.11 15.84
CA TYR A 84 -3.92 2.55 16.90
C TYR A 84 -3.39 1.22 17.47
N VAL A 85 -2.41 0.58 16.83
CA VAL A 85 -1.79 -0.61 17.41
C VAL A 85 -1.04 -0.20 18.68
N PRO A 86 -1.35 -0.80 19.84
CA PRO A 86 -0.72 -0.43 21.11
C PRO A 86 0.81 -0.45 21.02
N GLY A 87 1.45 0.61 21.52
CA GLY A 87 2.91 0.77 21.52
C GLY A 87 3.57 1.02 20.17
N SER A 88 2.79 1.16 19.09
CA SER A 88 3.34 1.39 17.75
C SER A 88 3.99 2.78 17.62
N ARG A 89 4.96 2.85 16.69
CA ARG A 89 5.44 4.08 16.06
C ARG A 89 5.29 3.90 14.56
N VAL A 90 4.66 4.85 13.90
CA VAL A 90 4.33 4.75 12.48
C VAL A 90 4.96 5.90 11.71
N THR A 91 5.66 5.55 10.64
CA THR A 91 6.14 6.50 9.62
C THR A 91 5.39 6.20 8.32
N GLY A 92 4.63 7.15 7.81
CA GLY A 92 4.04 7.09 6.46
C GLY A 92 4.92 7.86 5.48
N ILE A 93 5.28 7.25 4.36
CA ILE A 93 6.01 7.93 3.28
C ILE A 93 5.20 7.90 1.99
N ASP A 94 5.26 9.00 1.25
CA ASP A 94 4.70 9.11 -0.10
C ASP A 94 5.50 10.13 -0.92
N ILE A 95 5.38 10.07 -2.24
CA ILE A 95 5.92 11.06 -3.18
C ILE A 95 4.82 11.99 -3.72
N ASN A 96 3.57 11.77 -3.33
CA ASN A 96 2.42 12.60 -3.70
C ASN A 96 2.18 13.67 -2.63
N GLY A 97 2.82 14.82 -2.79
CA GLY A 97 2.73 15.94 -1.85
C GLY A 97 1.28 16.33 -1.49
N PRO A 98 0.35 16.53 -2.45
CA PRO A 98 -1.04 16.87 -2.14
C PRO A 98 -1.78 15.91 -1.21
N GLU A 99 -1.62 14.59 -1.40
CA GLU A 99 -2.21 13.60 -0.49
C GLU A 99 -1.51 13.61 0.88
N LEU A 100 -0.19 13.78 0.90
CA LEU A 100 0.59 13.82 2.13
C LEU A 100 0.32 15.08 2.95
N ASP A 101 0.12 16.24 2.30
CA ASP A 101 -0.34 17.47 2.93
C ASP A 101 -1.71 17.26 3.61
N GLN A 102 -2.62 16.53 2.95
CA GLN A 102 -3.90 16.16 3.54
C GLN A 102 -3.70 15.23 4.75
N ALA A 103 -2.86 14.20 4.63
CA ALA A 103 -2.53 13.31 5.73
C ALA A 103 -2.01 14.07 6.95
N THR A 104 -1.12 15.04 6.73
CA THR A 104 -0.53 15.87 7.78
C THR A 104 -1.57 16.80 8.42
N ARG A 105 -2.46 17.43 7.63
CA ARG A 105 -3.54 18.26 8.18
C ARG A 105 -4.51 17.45 9.03
N VAL A 106 -4.88 16.26 8.57
CA VAL A 106 -5.91 15.45 9.25
C VAL A 106 -5.34 14.70 10.44
N PHE A 107 -4.12 14.14 10.35
CA PHE A 107 -3.59 13.20 11.33
C PHE A 107 -2.27 13.63 11.99
N GLY A 108 -1.67 14.76 11.60
CA GLY A 108 -0.37 15.22 12.12
C GLY A 108 -0.33 15.51 13.62
N HIS A 109 -1.52 15.58 14.29
CA HIS A 109 -1.62 15.71 15.76
C HIS A 109 -1.47 14.35 16.49
N THR A 110 -1.31 13.24 15.78
CA THR A 110 -1.15 11.91 16.37
C THR A 110 0.30 11.69 16.81
N GLU A 111 0.55 11.60 18.12
CA GLU A 111 1.90 11.62 18.72
C GLU A 111 2.85 10.53 18.19
N ASN A 112 2.33 9.36 17.84
CA ASN A 112 3.10 8.21 17.37
C ASN A 112 3.06 8.01 15.85
N LEU A 113 2.69 9.06 15.10
CA LEU A 113 2.57 9.04 13.64
C LEU A 113 3.29 10.23 13.02
N GLU A 114 4.20 9.97 12.08
CA GLU A 114 4.84 10.99 11.26
C GLU A 114 4.62 10.73 9.76
N PHE A 115 4.66 11.79 8.95
CA PHE A 115 4.58 11.73 7.50
C PHE A 115 5.79 12.40 6.88
N LEU A 116 6.39 11.75 5.85
CA LEU A 116 7.56 12.27 5.13
C LEU A 116 7.31 12.20 3.62
N GLU A 117 7.56 13.31 2.92
CA GLU A 117 7.50 13.38 1.45
C GLU A 117 8.82 12.91 0.85
N VAL A 118 9.03 11.60 0.86
CA VAL A 118 10.26 10.97 0.36
C VAL A 118 9.97 9.63 -0.30
N PRO A 119 10.78 9.20 -1.28
CA PRO A 119 10.80 7.81 -1.74
C PRO A 119 11.47 6.91 -0.69
N LEU A 120 11.32 5.59 -0.84
CA LEU A 120 11.91 4.62 0.10
C LEU A 120 13.44 4.63 0.11
N GLU A 121 14.06 5.04 -1.00
CA GLU A 121 15.52 5.11 -1.18
C GLU A 121 16.15 6.41 -0.63
N ASP A 122 15.37 7.24 0.06
CA ASP A 122 15.83 8.54 0.53
C ASP A 122 16.79 8.42 1.72
N GLU A 123 17.77 9.32 1.77
CA GLU A 123 18.80 9.37 2.83
C GLU A 123 18.19 9.60 4.23
N LEU A 124 17.02 10.24 4.33
CA LEU A 124 16.30 10.41 5.61
C LEU A 124 15.87 9.09 6.25
N LEU A 125 15.85 8.01 5.48
CA LEU A 125 15.51 6.68 5.95
C LEU A 125 16.74 5.78 6.15
N ALA A 126 17.93 6.18 5.72
CA ALA A 126 19.12 5.33 5.62
C ALA A 126 19.46 4.58 6.93
N ASP A 127 19.36 5.25 8.08
CA ASP A 127 19.64 4.66 9.40
C ASP A 127 18.40 4.17 10.14
N ARG A 128 17.22 4.26 9.52
CA ARG A 128 15.97 3.83 10.15
C ARG A 128 15.71 2.35 9.93
N LYS A 129 15.31 1.66 10.98
CA LYS A 129 14.92 0.24 10.95
C LYS A 129 13.50 0.07 11.46
N PHE A 130 12.76 -0.80 10.76
CA PHE A 130 11.35 -1.05 11.03
C PHE A 130 11.11 -2.54 11.27
N ASP A 131 10.19 -2.84 12.17
CA ASP A 131 9.74 -4.21 12.39
C ASP A 131 8.77 -4.65 11.29
N PHE A 132 8.03 -3.69 10.74
CA PHE A 132 7.13 -3.94 9.62
C PHE A 132 7.25 -2.84 8.56
N ILE A 133 7.38 -3.27 7.30
CA ILE A 133 7.27 -2.38 6.14
C ILE A 133 6.04 -2.81 5.35
N VAL A 134 5.06 -1.90 5.23
CA VAL A 134 3.75 -2.17 4.65
C VAL A 134 3.63 -1.52 3.28
N PHE A 135 3.27 -2.32 2.27
CA PHE A 135 2.84 -1.86 0.95
C PHE A 135 1.35 -2.19 0.80
N ALA A 136 0.48 -1.20 1.01
CA ALA A 136 -0.97 -1.38 0.92
C ALA A 136 -1.52 -0.66 -0.31
N ALA A 137 -1.97 -1.43 -1.32
CA ALA A 137 -2.46 -0.90 -2.60
C ALA A 137 -1.45 0.02 -3.32
N THR A 138 -0.15 -0.22 -3.16
CA THR A 138 0.90 0.64 -3.71
C THR A 138 1.94 -0.09 -4.54
N ILE A 139 2.15 -1.41 -4.33
CA ILE A 139 3.22 -2.17 -5.00
C ILE A 139 3.12 -2.14 -6.54
N GLN A 140 1.91 -1.96 -7.09
CA GLN A 140 1.67 -1.84 -8.52
C GLN A 140 2.23 -0.57 -9.16
N TYR A 141 2.69 0.40 -8.40
CA TYR A 141 3.33 1.61 -8.91
C TYR A 141 4.86 1.49 -9.01
N PHE A 142 5.42 0.40 -8.56
CA PHE A 142 6.85 0.12 -8.66
C PHE A 142 7.16 -0.77 -9.87
N PRO A 143 8.05 -0.32 -10.80
CA PRO A 143 8.30 -1.06 -12.04
C PRO A 143 9.04 -2.39 -11.82
N SER A 144 9.78 -2.53 -10.72
CA SER A 144 10.53 -3.73 -10.37
C SER A 144 10.23 -4.17 -8.95
N LEU A 145 9.44 -5.24 -8.82
CA LEU A 145 9.13 -5.86 -7.54
C LEU A 145 10.41 -6.25 -6.78
N LYS A 146 11.36 -6.84 -7.48
CA LYS A 146 12.63 -7.28 -6.87
C LYS A 146 13.42 -6.11 -6.29
N LYS A 147 13.53 -4.98 -7.01
CA LYS A 147 14.28 -3.82 -6.54
C LYS A 147 13.66 -3.20 -5.30
N ILE A 148 12.33 -2.98 -5.32
CA ILE A 148 11.67 -2.34 -4.18
C ILE A 148 11.66 -3.24 -2.94
N ILE A 149 11.49 -4.55 -3.09
CA ILE A 149 11.60 -5.49 -1.96
C ILE A 149 13.04 -5.50 -1.42
N SER A 150 14.06 -5.55 -2.30
CA SER A 150 15.46 -5.53 -1.84
C SER A 150 15.78 -4.25 -1.07
N CYS A 151 15.33 -3.09 -1.55
CA CYS A 151 15.47 -1.82 -0.82
C CYS A 151 14.74 -1.87 0.54
N ALA A 152 13.51 -2.35 0.58
CA ALA A 152 12.76 -2.48 1.83
C ALA A 152 13.43 -3.42 2.84
N LEU A 153 14.07 -4.51 2.38
CA LEU A 153 14.83 -5.42 3.26
C LEU A 153 16.00 -4.72 3.98
N GLU A 154 16.61 -3.71 3.35
CA GLU A 154 17.68 -2.92 3.96
C GLU A 154 17.20 -2.09 5.15
N HIS A 155 15.91 -1.75 5.21
CA HIS A 155 15.27 -1.00 6.30
C HIS A 155 14.60 -1.89 7.34
N LEU A 156 14.67 -3.22 7.25
CA LEU A 156 14.10 -4.11 8.25
C LEU A 156 15.02 -4.32 9.46
N THR A 157 14.41 -4.48 10.63
CA THR A 157 15.08 -5.13 11.76
C THR A 157 15.36 -6.60 11.44
N LEU A 158 16.22 -7.26 12.22
CA LEU A 158 16.57 -8.68 11.99
C LEU A 158 15.34 -9.61 11.98
N LEU A 159 14.34 -9.33 12.81
CA LEU A 159 13.10 -10.10 12.88
C LEU A 159 11.94 -9.47 12.09
N GLY A 160 12.23 -8.39 11.36
CA GLY A 160 11.23 -7.62 10.63
C GLY A 160 10.60 -8.36 9.46
N GLU A 161 9.45 -7.89 9.05
CA GLU A 161 8.66 -8.46 7.96
C GLU A 161 8.17 -7.36 7.00
N ILE A 162 8.26 -7.61 5.69
CA ILE A 162 7.55 -6.79 4.68
C ILE A 162 6.15 -7.40 4.50
N ILE A 163 5.14 -6.54 4.48
CA ILE A 163 3.74 -6.94 4.30
C ILE A 163 3.20 -6.27 3.04
N ILE A 164 2.83 -7.06 2.04
CA ILE A 164 2.15 -6.57 0.83
C ILE A 164 0.68 -6.95 0.94
N THR A 165 -0.21 -5.97 0.87
CA THR A 165 -1.66 -6.15 0.93
C THR A 165 -2.39 -5.24 -0.06
N ASP A 166 -3.68 -5.49 -0.29
CA ASP A 166 -4.56 -4.70 -1.16
C ASP A 166 -4.02 -4.52 -2.60
N SER A 167 -3.18 -5.44 -3.04
CA SER A 167 -2.58 -5.48 -4.38
C SER A 167 -2.75 -6.85 -5.01
N ARG A 168 -2.99 -6.87 -6.31
CA ARG A 168 -3.23 -8.10 -7.03
C ARG A 168 -1.94 -8.63 -7.63
N PHE A 169 -1.65 -9.90 -7.36
CA PHE A 169 -0.63 -10.68 -8.07
C PHE A 169 -1.31 -11.60 -9.07
N TYR A 170 -0.63 -11.88 -10.16
CA TYR A 170 -1.17 -12.65 -11.27
C TYR A 170 -0.32 -13.91 -11.50
N PRO A 171 -0.91 -15.01 -12.00
CA PRO A 171 -0.12 -16.03 -12.67
C PRO A 171 0.62 -15.41 -13.85
N ARG A 172 1.87 -15.81 -14.12
CA ARG A 172 2.71 -15.25 -15.19
C ARG A 172 1.99 -15.18 -16.54
N ARG A 173 1.22 -16.23 -16.87
CA ARG A 173 0.43 -16.30 -18.12
C ARG A 173 -0.68 -15.24 -18.24
N GLU A 174 -1.11 -14.65 -17.13
CA GLU A 174 -2.20 -13.68 -17.08
C GLU A 174 -1.73 -12.21 -17.06
N VAL A 175 -0.42 -11.97 -16.89
CA VAL A 175 0.16 -10.62 -16.77
C VAL A 175 -0.11 -9.79 -18.02
N ALA A 176 0.08 -10.35 -19.22
CA ALA A 176 -0.16 -9.64 -20.48
C ALA A 176 -1.63 -9.21 -20.63
N ALA A 177 -2.56 -10.13 -20.33
CA ALA A 177 -3.99 -9.82 -20.36
C ALA A 177 -4.40 -8.79 -19.28
N ALA A 178 -3.75 -8.82 -18.11
CA ALA A 178 -3.99 -7.84 -17.07
C ALA A 178 -3.52 -6.44 -17.48
N ARG A 179 -2.36 -6.33 -18.12
CA ARG A 179 -1.85 -5.06 -18.69
C ARG A 179 -2.79 -4.49 -19.73
N GLN A 180 -3.29 -5.34 -20.63
CA GLN A 180 -4.22 -4.92 -21.66
C GLN A 180 -5.51 -4.37 -21.05
N ARG A 181 -6.11 -5.04 -20.07
CA ARG A 181 -7.29 -4.55 -19.35
C ARG A 181 -7.07 -3.20 -18.67
N SER A 182 -5.90 -2.99 -18.07
CA SER A 182 -5.58 -1.70 -17.45
C SER A 182 -5.38 -0.59 -18.48
N LEU A 183 -4.76 -0.90 -19.62
CA LEU A 183 -4.65 0.07 -20.71
C LEU A 183 -6.03 0.46 -21.26
N GLU A 184 -6.91 -0.51 -21.49
CA GLU A 184 -8.30 -0.27 -21.90
C GLU A 184 -9.07 0.57 -20.89
N TYR A 185 -8.93 0.24 -19.60
CA TYR A 185 -9.55 1.00 -18.52
C TYR A 185 -9.05 2.45 -18.48
N PHE A 186 -7.75 2.68 -18.41
CA PHE A 186 -7.20 4.03 -18.37
C PHE A 186 -7.52 4.84 -19.65
N THR A 187 -7.54 4.18 -20.80
CA THR A 187 -7.98 4.82 -22.07
C THR A 187 -9.45 5.21 -22.00
N SER A 188 -10.32 4.37 -21.45
CA SER A 188 -11.76 4.63 -21.36
C SER A 188 -12.12 5.82 -20.46
N ILE A 189 -11.27 6.13 -19.49
CA ILE A 189 -11.43 7.29 -18.59
C ILE A 189 -10.57 8.49 -19.03
N GLY A 190 -9.97 8.45 -20.23
CA GLY A 190 -9.19 9.56 -20.79
C GLY A 190 -7.80 9.74 -20.20
N MET A 191 -7.23 8.69 -19.57
CA MET A 191 -5.93 8.73 -18.90
C MET A 191 -4.97 7.62 -19.35
N PRO A 192 -4.73 7.41 -20.65
CA PRO A 192 -3.90 6.31 -21.14
C PRO A 192 -2.46 6.34 -20.61
N GLU A 193 -1.95 7.51 -20.22
CA GLU A 193 -0.60 7.69 -19.66
C GLU A 193 -0.40 6.93 -18.35
N MET A 194 -1.47 6.72 -17.56
CA MET A 194 -1.42 5.97 -16.32
C MET A 194 -1.04 4.51 -16.52
N ALA A 195 -1.31 3.94 -17.69
CA ALA A 195 -0.91 2.57 -18.00
C ALA A 195 0.62 2.35 -17.94
N ALA A 196 1.41 3.40 -18.22
CA ALA A 196 2.87 3.34 -18.11
C ALA A 196 3.38 3.35 -16.66
N HIS A 197 2.53 3.73 -15.71
CA HIS A 197 2.84 3.81 -14.27
C HIS A 197 2.17 2.71 -13.44
N TYR A 198 1.43 1.79 -14.09
CA TYR A 198 0.71 0.72 -13.41
C TYR A 198 1.24 -0.64 -13.83
N PHE A 199 1.95 -1.29 -12.93
CA PHE A 199 2.65 -2.54 -13.18
C PHE A 199 1.88 -3.74 -12.62
N HIS A 200 1.91 -4.85 -13.36
CA HIS A 200 1.24 -6.10 -13.00
C HIS A 200 2.30 -7.11 -12.60
N HIS A 201 2.38 -7.38 -11.31
CA HIS A 201 3.34 -8.32 -10.76
C HIS A 201 2.78 -9.74 -10.76
N SER A 202 3.67 -10.71 -10.97
CA SER A 202 3.36 -12.13 -10.86
C SER A 202 4.02 -12.73 -9.61
N THR A 203 3.41 -13.81 -9.10
CA THR A 203 3.88 -14.47 -7.88
C THR A 203 5.27 -15.08 -8.02
N ASP A 204 5.67 -15.50 -9.24
CA ASP A 204 7.01 -16.02 -9.53
C ASP A 204 8.12 -14.96 -9.41
N GLN A 205 7.79 -13.66 -9.43
CA GLN A 205 8.77 -12.61 -9.16
C GLN A 205 9.20 -12.55 -7.68
N LEU A 206 8.51 -13.28 -6.80
CA LEU A 206 8.88 -13.44 -5.40
C LEU A 206 9.91 -14.56 -5.19
N ASP A 207 10.20 -15.35 -6.22
CA ASP A 207 11.20 -16.40 -6.14
C ASP A 207 12.57 -15.81 -5.77
N GLY A 208 13.22 -16.45 -4.78
CA GLY A 208 14.46 -15.95 -4.18
C GLY A 208 14.27 -15.15 -2.89
N PHE A 209 13.04 -14.78 -2.53
CA PHE A 209 12.70 -14.23 -1.20
C PHE A 209 12.09 -15.29 -0.29
N GLN A 210 12.30 -15.15 1.02
CA GLN A 210 11.59 -15.97 2.01
C GLN A 210 10.19 -15.39 2.23
N TYR A 211 9.19 -15.91 1.52
CA TYR A 211 7.83 -15.38 1.61
C TYR A 211 6.80 -16.46 1.98
N ARG A 212 5.63 -15.99 2.40
CA ARG A 212 4.41 -16.79 2.58
C ARG A 212 3.18 -15.97 2.18
N ILE A 213 2.20 -16.64 1.62
CA ILE A 213 0.90 -16.05 1.26
C ILE A 213 -0.08 -16.36 2.39
N LEU A 214 -0.59 -15.32 3.07
CA LEU A 214 -1.60 -15.44 4.13
C LEU A 214 -3.02 -15.42 3.58
N ASN A 215 -3.25 -14.67 2.51
CA ASN A 215 -4.50 -14.64 1.79
C ASN A 215 -4.25 -14.81 0.30
N GLU A 216 -4.93 -15.79 -0.30
CA GLU A 216 -4.94 -16.03 -1.73
C GLU A 216 -6.38 -15.89 -2.25
N PRO A 217 -6.63 -15.01 -3.23
CA PRO A 217 -7.99 -14.74 -3.75
C PRO A 217 -8.73 -15.99 -4.24
N GLY A 218 -7.99 -16.94 -4.84
CA GLY A 218 -8.51 -18.21 -5.36
C GLY A 218 -8.79 -19.29 -4.31
N SER A 219 -8.36 -19.11 -3.06
CA SER A 219 -8.48 -20.14 -2.01
C SER A 219 -9.94 -20.48 -1.66
N ILE A 220 -10.18 -21.72 -1.24
CA ILE A 220 -11.49 -22.19 -0.78
C ILE A 220 -11.98 -21.34 0.40
N LYS A 221 -11.08 -21.02 1.34
CA LYS A 221 -11.37 -20.16 2.50
C LYS A 221 -11.91 -18.80 2.07
N ASN A 222 -11.28 -18.17 1.08
CA ASN A 222 -11.72 -16.86 0.58
C ASN A 222 -13.04 -16.97 -0.20
N LYS A 223 -13.24 -18.05 -0.97
CA LYS A 223 -14.48 -18.29 -1.72
C LYS A 223 -15.70 -18.47 -0.82
N LEU A 224 -15.50 -19.03 0.38
CA LEU A 224 -16.55 -19.25 1.38
C LEU A 224 -16.75 -18.03 2.31
N ALA A 225 -15.89 -17.01 2.25
CA ALA A 225 -16.03 -15.82 3.07
C ALA A 225 -17.23 -14.97 2.64
N LEU A 226 -17.94 -14.38 3.63
CA LEU A 226 -19.04 -13.43 3.39
C LEU A 226 -18.63 -12.23 2.55
N ILE A 227 -17.43 -11.73 2.79
CA ILE A 227 -16.77 -10.69 1.99
C ILE A 227 -15.51 -11.32 1.42
N ARG A 228 -15.47 -11.50 0.12
CA ARG A 228 -14.29 -12.01 -0.57
C ARG A 228 -13.24 -10.93 -0.66
N ASP A 229 -11.99 -11.30 -0.33
CA ASP A 229 -10.84 -10.42 -0.51
C ASP A 229 -10.22 -10.71 -1.89
N PRO A 230 -10.26 -9.75 -2.84
CA PRO A 230 -9.74 -9.95 -4.18
C PRO A 230 -8.20 -9.85 -4.25
N PHE A 231 -7.54 -9.58 -3.13
CA PHE A 231 -6.12 -9.28 -3.08
C PHE A 231 -5.32 -10.35 -2.34
N HIS A 232 -4.07 -10.48 -2.71
CA HIS A 232 -3.12 -11.29 -1.94
C HIS A 232 -2.70 -10.54 -0.68
N ARG A 233 -2.40 -11.31 0.38
CA ARG A 233 -1.60 -10.83 1.50
C ARG A 233 -0.34 -11.65 1.58
N ILE A 234 0.79 -11.00 1.36
CA ILE A 234 2.10 -11.63 1.26
C ILE A 234 2.99 -11.07 2.37
N ILE A 235 3.67 -11.98 3.06
CA ILE A 235 4.67 -11.65 4.06
C ILE A 235 6.02 -12.09 3.53
N ILE A 236 7.00 -11.18 3.55
CA ILE A 236 8.39 -11.47 3.20
C ILE A 236 9.24 -11.24 4.46
N LYS A 237 10.10 -12.18 4.79
CA LYS A 237 10.95 -12.12 5.97
C LYS A 237 12.33 -11.62 5.62
N ASN A 238 13.00 -11.04 6.61
CA ASN A 238 14.42 -10.75 6.50
C ASN A 238 15.19 -12.07 6.28
N PRO A 239 16.00 -12.21 5.22
CA PRO A 239 16.73 -13.44 4.92
C PRO A 239 17.86 -13.78 5.90
N TYR A 240 18.28 -12.79 6.71
CA TYR A 240 19.35 -12.96 7.70
C TYR A 240 18.85 -13.34 9.10
N ARG A 241 17.63 -13.85 9.17
CA ARG A 241 16.97 -14.32 10.39
C ARG A 241 17.52 -15.65 10.89
#